data_9ad8997ff8280450c5f8ac7ee76d9707
#
_entry.id   9ad8997ff8280450c5f8ac7ee76d9707
#
_cell.length_a   1.000
_cell.length_b   1.000
_cell.length_c   1.000
_cell.angle_alpha   90.00
_cell.angle_beta   90.00
_cell.angle_gamma   90.00
#
_symmetry.space_group_name_H-M   'P 1'
#
loop_
_entity.id
_entity.type
_entity.pdbx_description
1 polymer ?
#
loop_
_entity_poly.entity_id
_entity_poly.type
_entity_poly.pdbx_seq_one_letter_code
_entity_poly.pdbx_strand_id
1 'polypeptide(L)'
;MPAPRPTFVKSPLPRPALALPPSFSSREFRNALGMFATGVTIVTARNAAGELVGLTASSFNSVSLEPPLVLWSLSHGASSMPAFANGSHYAIHVLAADQKALAERFATRGIDRWAGVEHRPGINGAPLLAGAAATFECFNRSQYKEGDHTIFVGEVERCEHREGASPLLYHGGKFYTEHPL
;
A
#
# COMPACT_ATOMS: atom_id res chain seq x y z
N MET A 1 18.53 -28.89 -5.30
CA MET A 1 17.89 -28.14 -4.21
C MET A 1 18.39 -26.71 -4.31
N PRO A 2 17.55 -25.68 -4.44
CA PRO A 2 18.01 -24.29 -4.40
C PRO A 2 18.50 -24.00 -2.97
N ALA A 3 19.62 -23.28 -2.86
CA ALA A 3 20.22 -22.88 -1.59
C ALA A 3 19.22 -22.03 -0.78
N PRO A 4 19.19 -22.16 0.57
CA PRO A 4 18.34 -21.33 1.42
C PRO A 4 18.72 -19.86 1.23
N ARG A 5 17.71 -19.02 0.94
CA ARG A 5 17.91 -17.58 0.77
C ARG A 5 18.35 -16.97 2.11
N PRO A 6 19.39 -16.11 2.14
CA PRO A 6 19.82 -15.48 3.38
C PRO A 6 18.71 -14.56 3.91
N THR A 7 18.21 -14.87 5.08
CA THR A 7 17.31 -14.00 5.85
C THR A 7 18.13 -12.94 6.58
N PHE A 8 18.40 -11.81 5.93
CA PHE A 8 18.98 -10.66 6.61
C PHE A 8 17.87 -9.87 7.34
N VAL A 9 17.45 -10.36 8.49
CA VAL A 9 16.75 -9.52 9.46
C VAL A 9 17.82 -8.86 10.31
N LYS A 10 18.25 -7.67 9.92
CA LYS A 10 19.15 -6.86 10.75
C LYS A 10 18.31 -6.30 11.89
N SER A 11 18.59 -6.70 13.13
CA SER A 11 18.02 -6.04 14.31
C SER A 11 18.28 -4.54 14.25
N PRO A 12 17.34 -3.68 14.67
CA PRO A 12 17.58 -2.24 14.70
C PRO A 12 18.84 -1.93 15.48
N LEU A 13 19.64 -0.98 14.99
CA LEU A 13 20.83 -0.53 15.70
C LEU A 13 20.42 0.02 17.08
N PRO A 14 21.15 -0.28 18.16
CA PRO A 14 20.83 0.25 19.48
C PRO A 14 20.88 1.78 19.44
N ARG A 15 19.84 2.42 19.93
CA ARG A 15 19.82 3.88 20.09
C ARG A 15 20.88 4.28 21.11
N PRO A 16 21.69 5.33 20.85
CA PRO A 16 22.59 5.88 21.88
C PRO A 16 21.79 6.25 23.13
N ALA A 17 22.32 5.96 24.31
CA ALA A 17 21.67 6.24 25.59
C ALA A 17 21.30 7.72 25.83
N LEU A 18 21.86 8.64 25.03
CA LEU A 18 21.65 10.08 25.06
C LEU A 18 20.77 10.62 23.92
N ALA A 19 20.01 9.77 23.21
CA ALA A 19 19.10 10.24 22.18
C ALA A 19 17.99 11.07 22.80
N LEU A 20 18.01 12.39 22.57
CA LEU A 20 16.94 13.29 22.97
C LEU A 20 15.62 12.87 22.32
N PRO A 21 14.47 13.03 23.01
CA PRO A 21 13.18 12.83 22.38
C PRO A 21 13.01 13.78 21.20
N PRO A 22 12.18 13.43 20.19
CA PRO A 22 11.90 14.33 19.08
C PRO A 22 11.45 15.70 19.55
N SER A 23 12.01 16.76 18.98
CA SER A 23 11.65 18.16 19.30
C SER A 23 10.39 18.65 18.56
N PHE A 24 9.63 17.75 17.96
CA PHE A 24 8.42 18.03 17.18
C PHE A 24 7.23 17.20 17.66
N SER A 25 6.03 17.75 17.50
CA SER A 25 4.77 17.07 17.76
C SER A 25 4.39 16.12 16.61
N SER A 26 3.51 15.15 16.89
CA SER A 26 2.94 14.28 15.85
C SER A 26 2.23 15.07 14.73
N ARG A 27 1.70 16.26 15.03
CA ARG A 27 1.06 17.12 14.02
C ARG A 27 2.08 17.74 13.09
N GLU A 28 3.17 18.29 13.64
CA GLU A 28 4.27 18.85 12.85
C GLU A 28 4.91 17.78 11.95
N PHE A 29 5.10 16.56 12.49
CA PHE A 29 5.60 15.45 11.69
C PHE A 29 4.67 15.08 10.53
N ARG A 30 3.35 14.98 10.77
CA ARG A 30 2.37 14.75 9.70
C ARG A 30 2.37 15.86 8.66
N ASN A 31 2.49 17.12 9.08
CA ASN A 31 2.55 18.24 8.16
C ASN A 31 3.81 18.16 7.26
N ALA A 32 4.96 17.81 7.83
CA ALA A 32 6.19 17.60 7.09
C ALA A 32 6.08 16.43 6.10
N LEU A 33 5.51 15.29 6.52
CA LEU A 33 5.22 14.15 5.65
C LEU A 33 4.26 14.53 4.50
N GLY A 34 3.28 15.39 4.78
CA GLY A 34 2.32 15.90 3.79
C GLY A 34 2.95 16.73 2.67
N MET A 35 4.18 17.24 2.84
CA MET A 35 4.93 17.93 1.78
C MET A 35 5.47 16.99 0.69
N PHE A 36 5.52 15.70 0.97
CA PHE A 36 5.87 14.71 -0.02
C PHE A 36 4.63 14.32 -0.84
N ALA A 37 4.56 14.80 -2.08
CA ALA A 37 3.50 14.43 -3.00
C ALA A 37 3.62 12.93 -3.36
N THR A 38 2.53 12.19 -3.22
CA THR A 38 2.48 10.76 -3.52
C THR A 38 1.40 10.45 -4.55
N GLY A 39 1.51 9.33 -5.22
CA GLY A 39 0.36 8.67 -5.81
C GLY A 39 -0.61 8.18 -4.72
N VAL A 40 -1.81 7.83 -5.14
CA VAL A 40 -2.83 7.21 -4.28
C VAL A 40 -3.06 5.79 -4.75
N THR A 41 -3.00 4.84 -3.82
CA THR A 41 -3.27 3.43 -4.13
C THR A 41 -4.42 2.88 -3.31
N ILE A 42 -5.10 1.86 -3.85
CA ILE A 42 -5.92 0.94 -3.06
C ILE A 42 -5.24 -0.41 -3.06
N VAL A 43 -5.03 -0.95 -1.87
CA VAL A 43 -4.50 -2.32 -1.70
C VAL A 43 -5.65 -3.23 -1.32
N THR A 44 -5.77 -4.36 -2.03
CA THR A 44 -6.90 -5.29 -1.90
C THR A 44 -6.41 -6.72 -1.65
N ALA A 45 -7.17 -7.47 -0.86
CA ALA A 45 -6.93 -8.89 -0.59
C ALA A 45 -8.25 -9.61 -0.28
N ARG A 46 -8.18 -10.91 -0.04
CA ARG A 46 -9.22 -11.68 0.64
C ARG A 46 -8.72 -12.11 2.01
N ASN A 47 -9.61 -12.08 3.00
CA ASN A 47 -9.31 -12.66 4.30
C ASN A 47 -9.48 -14.20 4.28
N ALA A 48 -9.19 -14.86 5.39
CA ALA A 48 -9.30 -16.31 5.51
C ALA A 48 -10.75 -16.84 5.33
N ALA A 49 -11.77 -16.00 5.54
CA ALA A 49 -13.17 -16.33 5.28
C ALA A 49 -13.58 -16.10 3.82
N GLY A 50 -12.66 -15.64 2.95
CA GLY A 50 -12.94 -15.33 1.55
C GLY A 50 -13.59 -13.96 1.34
N GLU A 51 -13.73 -13.14 2.39
CA GLU A 51 -14.33 -11.81 2.29
C GLU A 51 -13.36 -10.81 1.67
N LEU A 52 -13.92 -9.86 0.94
CA LEU A 52 -13.17 -8.79 0.28
C LEU A 52 -12.64 -7.78 1.30
N VAL A 53 -11.34 -7.51 1.21
CA VAL A 53 -10.68 -6.52 2.06
C VAL A 53 -9.97 -5.50 1.17
N GLY A 54 -10.01 -4.22 1.57
CA GLY A 54 -9.32 -3.17 0.83
C GLY A 54 -9.18 -1.90 1.65
N LEU A 55 -8.15 -1.12 1.36
CA LEU A 55 -7.90 0.19 1.97
C LEU A 55 -7.11 1.09 1.03
N THR A 56 -7.28 2.39 1.23
CA THR A 56 -6.47 3.42 0.55
C THR A 56 -5.15 3.60 1.29
N ALA A 57 -4.06 3.62 0.54
CA ALA A 57 -2.72 3.85 1.04
C ALA A 57 -1.93 4.79 0.12
N SER A 58 -1.07 5.63 0.71
CA SER A 58 -0.12 6.51 0.01
C SER A 58 1.34 6.09 0.24
N SER A 59 1.55 4.96 0.91
CA SER A 59 2.88 4.45 1.29
C SER A 59 3.53 3.54 0.25
N PHE A 60 2.89 3.35 -0.90
CA PHE A 60 3.44 2.53 -1.99
C PHE A 60 4.76 3.09 -2.52
N ASN A 61 5.74 2.20 -2.72
CA ASN A 61 7.01 2.53 -3.38
C ASN A 61 7.59 1.33 -4.11
N SER A 62 8.40 1.60 -5.14
CA SER A 62 9.23 0.59 -5.81
C SER A 62 10.43 0.21 -4.93
N VAL A 63 10.89 -1.04 -5.05
CA VAL A 63 12.05 -1.55 -4.29
C VAL A 63 13.12 -2.11 -5.20
N SER A 64 12.77 -2.99 -6.16
CA SER A 64 13.71 -3.70 -7.00
C SER A 64 13.08 -4.06 -8.33
N LEU A 65 13.90 -4.13 -9.39
CA LEU A 65 13.46 -4.65 -10.69
C LEU A 65 13.77 -6.14 -10.84
N GLU A 66 14.79 -6.65 -10.13
CA GLU A 66 15.16 -8.07 -10.20
C GLU A 66 15.55 -8.59 -8.80
N PRO A 67 14.70 -9.40 -8.18
CA PRO A 67 13.32 -9.67 -8.59
C PRO A 67 12.45 -8.39 -8.52
N PRO A 68 11.31 -8.35 -9.22
CA PRO A 68 10.43 -7.17 -9.21
C PRO A 68 9.74 -7.05 -7.85
N LEU A 69 10.12 -6.04 -7.06
CA LEU A 69 9.62 -5.82 -5.70
C LEU A 69 9.04 -4.43 -5.54
N VAL A 70 7.95 -4.38 -4.79
CA VAL A 70 7.30 -3.16 -4.32
C VAL A 70 7.09 -3.24 -2.81
N LEU A 71 6.89 -2.09 -2.15
CA LEU A 71 6.52 -2.04 -0.74
C LEU A 71 5.33 -1.11 -0.50
N TRP A 72 4.67 -1.33 0.62
CA TRP A 72 3.69 -0.44 1.22
C TRP A 72 3.60 -0.70 2.73
N SER A 73 2.97 0.18 3.49
CA SER A 73 2.89 0.07 4.94
C SER A 73 1.46 0.14 5.44
N LEU A 74 1.15 -0.63 6.49
CA LEU A 74 -0.16 -0.68 7.13
C LEU A 74 -0.02 -0.54 8.65
N SER A 75 -0.85 0.34 9.23
CA SER A 75 -0.93 0.51 10.68
C SER A 75 -1.43 -0.76 11.37
N HIS A 76 -0.84 -1.11 12.51
CA HIS A 76 -1.27 -2.23 13.35
C HIS A 76 -2.72 -2.09 13.82
N GLY A 77 -3.23 -0.86 13.96
CA GLY A 77 -4.63 -0.57 14.32
C GLY A 77 -5.64 -0.69 13.16
N ALA A 78 -5.21 -1.07 11.95
CA ALA A 78 -6.12 -1.26 10.83
C ALA A 78 -6.89 -2.57 10.99
N SER A 79 -8.22 -2.52 10.84
CA SER A 79 -9.08 -3.73 10.89
C SER A 79 -8.75 -4.76 9.81
N SER A 80 -8.15 -4.31 8.70
CA SER A 80 -7.70 -5.15 7.60
C SER A 80 -6.34 -5.84 7.83
N MET A 81 -5.60 -5.46 8.89
CA MET A 81 -4.26 -6.01 9.17
C MET A 81 -4.21 -7.54 9.14
N PRO A 82 -5.15 -8.30 9.76
CA PRO A 82 -5.09 -9.76 9.74
C PRO A 82 -5.16 -10.37 8.34
N ALA A 83 -5.92 -9.76 7.43
CA ALA A 83 -6.05 -10.25 6.05
C ALA A 83 -4.73 -10.15 5.30
N PHE A 84 -4.01 -9.03 5.44
CA PHE A 84 -2.72 -8.82 4.79
C PHE A 84 -1.58 -9.57 5.50
N ALA A 85 -1.58 -9.61 6.83
CA ALA A 85 -0.53 -10.30 7.58
C ALA A 85 -0.53 -11.82 7.34
N ASN A 86 -1.70 -12.43 7.17
CA ASN A 86 -1.86 -13.87 7.01
C ASN A 86 -2.10 -14.29 5.55
N GLY A 87 -2.44 -13.35 4.67
CA GLY A 87 -2.70 -13.62 3.26
C GLY A 87 -1.40 -13.82 2.47
N SER A 88 -1.43 -14.73 1.51
CA SER A 88 -0.29 -15.00 0.62
C SER A 88 -0.20 -14.03 -0.55
N HIS A 89 -1.30 -13.39 -0.97
CA HIS A 89 -1.35 -12.49 -2.12
C HIS A 89 -2.22 -11.27 -1.83
N TYR A 90 -1.89 -10.18 -2.51
CA TYR A 90 -2.68 -8.95 -2.56
C TYR A 90 -2.48 -8.23 -3.88
N ALA A 91 -3.38 -7.33 -4.23
CA ALA A 91 -3.21 -6.46 -5.39
C ALA A 91 -3.09 -5.00 -4.95
N ILE A 92 -2.25 -4.23 -5.67
CA ILE A 92 -2.06 -2.80 -5.48
C ILE A 92 -2.54 -2.09 -6.74
N HIS A 93 -3.46 -1.15 -6.59
CA HIS A 93 -4.03 -0.37 -7.69
C HIS A 93 -3.59 1.08 -7.54
N VAL A 94 -2.77 1.57 -8.46
CA VAL A 94 -2.46 3.01 -8.59
C VAL A 94 -3.69 3.67 -9.21
N LEU A 95 -4.32 4.57 -8.48
CA LEU A 95 -5.59 5.15 -8.90
C LEU A 95 -5.39 6.22 -9.99
N ALA A 96 -6.32 6.26 -10.93
CA ALA A 96 -6.43 7.33 -11.89
C ALA A 96 -7.17 8.54 -11.28
N ALA A 97 -7.02 9.72 -11.87
CA ALA A 97 -7.57 10.98 -11.37
C ALA A 97 -9.10 10.96 -11.21
N ASP A 98 -9.81 10.22 -12.05
CA ASP A 98 -11.27 10.04 -11.99
C ASP A 98 -11.73 9.10 -10.86
N GLN A 99 -10.81 8.43 -10.17
CA GLN A 99 -11.09 7.51 -9.07
C GLN A 99 -11.00 8.15 -7.67
N LYS A 100 -11.02 9.48 -7.54
CA LYS A 100 -10.99 10.18 -6.25
C LYS A 100 -12.08 9.67 -5.30
N ALA A 101 -13.32 9.53 -5.75
CA ALA A 101 -14.42 9.04 -4.92
C ALA A 101 -14.17 7.61 -4.39
N LEU A 102 -13.52 6.77 -5.19
CA LEU A 102 -13.13 5.42 -4.78
C LEU A 102 -12.03 5.47 -3.71
N ALA A 103 -11.03 6.35 -3.87
CA ALA A 103 -9.99 6.57 -2.85
C ALA A 103 -10.58 7.00 -1.50
N GLU A 104 -11.51 7.95 -1.50
CA GLU A 104 -12.19 8.44 -0.30
C GLU A 104 -13.02 7.33 0.37
N ARG A 105 -13.72 6.52 -0.43
CA ARG A 105 -14.53 5.39 0.06
C ARG A 105 -13.63 4.36 0.79
N PHE A 106 -12.53 3.93 0.18
CA PHE A 106 -11.63 2.95 0.78
C PHE A 106 -10.81 3.50 1.96
N ALA A 107 -10.72 4.82 2.12
CA ALA A 107 -10.16 5.49 3.29
C ALA A 107 -11.17 5.61 4.46
N THR A 108 -12.48 5.57 4.18
CA THR A 108 -13.52 5.78 5.19
C THR A 108 -13.70 4.53 6.06
N ARG A 109 -13.84 4.74 7.37
CA ARG A 109 -14.10 3.69 8.36
C ARG A 109 -15.60 3.52 8.60
N GLY A 110 -16.02 2.31 8.98
CA GLY A 110 -17.41 2.04 9.42
C GLY A 110 -18.44 1.98 8.30
N ILE A 111 -18.01 1.87 7.05
CA ILE A 111 -18.91 1.66 5.89
C ILE A 111 -18.57 0.36 5.18
N ASP A 112 -19.52 -0.16 4.43
CA ASP A 112 -19.24 -1.19 3.42
C ASP A 112 -18.52 -0.56 2.22
N ARG A 113 -17.19 -0.74 2.17
CA ARG A 113 -16.35 -0.18 1.11
C ARG A 113 -16.60 -0.82 -0.24
N TRP A 114 -17.11 -2.06 -0.26
CA TRP A 114 -17.28 -2.86 -1.47
C TRP A 114 -18.67 -2.74 -2.10
N ALA A 115 -19.63 -2.12 -1.43
CA ALA A 115 -20.98 -1.94 -1.96
C ALA A 115 -20.95 -1.24 -3.33
N GLY A 116 -21.39 -1.94 -4.39
CA GLY A 116 -21.43 -1.43 -5.76
C GLY A 116 -20.06 -1.23 -6.42
N VAL A 117 -18.97 -1.77 -5.86
CA VAL A 117 -17.64 -1.69 -6.46
C VAL A 117 -17.42 -2.88 -7.40
N GLU A 118 -17.25 -2.59 -8.68
CA GLU A 118 -16.91 -3.59 -9.68
C GLU A 118 -15.49 -4.08 -9.51
N HIS A 119 -15.31 -5.40 -9.52
CA HIS A 119 -14.01 -6.04 -9.42
C HIS A 119 -14.01 -7.40 -10.11
N ARG A 120 -12.84 -7.87 -10.49
CA ARG A 120 -12.61 -9.22 -11.00
C ARG A 120 -11.60 -9.96 -10.12
N PRO A 121 -11.61 -11.30 -10.08
CA PRO A 121 -10.60 -12.05 -9.35
C PRO A 121 -9.24 -11.95 -10.06
N GLY A 122 -8.20 -11.66 -9.30
CA GLY A 122 -6.81 -11.77 -9.68
C GLY A 122 -6.15 -13.03 -9.15
N ILE A 123 -4.82 -13.04 -9.06
CA ILE A 123 -4.04 -14.16 -8.52
C ILE A 123 -4.50 -14.46 -7.09
N ASN A 124 -4.73 -15.73 -6.83
CA ASN A 124 -5.23 -16.25 -5.55
C ASN A 124 -6.52 -15.54 -5.06
N GLY A 125 -7.33 -15.02 -5.99
CA GLY A 125 -8.60 -14.39 -5.68
C GLY A 125 -8.52 -12.96 -5.13
N ALA A 126 -7.34 -12.33 -5.10
CA ALA A 126 -7.24 -10.91 -4.75
C ALA A 126 -8.14 -10.07 -5.68
N PRO A 127 -9.02 -9.21 -5.16
CA PRO A 127 -9.94 -8.46 -6.02
C PRO A 127 -9.21 -7.37 -6.80
N LEU A 128 -9.39 -7.36 -8.13
CA LEU A 128 -8.82 -6.36 -9.02
C LEU A 128 -9.89 -5.31 -9.37
N LEU A 129 -9.58 -4.06 -9.08
CA LEU A 129 -10.45 -2.91 -9.36
C LEU A 129 -10.30 -2.47 -10.81
N ALA A 130 -11.42 -2.13 -11.45
CA ALA A 130 -11.41 -1.59 -12.80
C ALA A 130 -10.92 -0.13 -12.83
N GLY A 131 -10.35 0.29 -13.96
CA GLY A 131 -10.03 1.70 -14.24
C GLY A 131 -8.78 2.27 -13.56
N ALA A 132 -8.00 1.47 -12.84
CA ALA A 132 -6.74 1.91 -12.26
C ALA A 132 -5.74 2.35 -13.34
N ALA A 133 -4.86 3.30 -13.03
CA ALA A 133 -3.77 3.71 -13.90
C ALA A 133 -2.71 2.60 -14.02
N ALA A 134 -2.46 1.86 -12.93
CA ALA A 134 -1.65 0.65 -12.94
C ALA A 134 -2.12 -0.33 -11.86
N THR A 135 -1.90 -1.62 -12.08
CA THR A 135 -2.23 -2.69 -11.14
C THR A 135 -1.03 -3.62 -11.00
N PHE A 136 -0.71 -3.99 -9.76
CA PHE A 136 0.33 -4.95 -9.41
C PHE A 136 -0.31 -6.07 -8.60
N GLU A 137 -0.24 -7.31 -9.10
CA GLU A 137 -0.63 -8.51 -8.37
C GLU A 137 0.62 -9.10 -7.72
N CYS A 138 0.61 -9.21 -6.40
CA CYS A 138 1.81 -9.45 -5.61
C CYS A 138 1.68 -10.70 -4.73
N PHE A 139 2.72 -11.52 -4.74
CA PHE A 139 2.97 -12.46 -3.65
C PHE A 139 3.47 -11.69 -2.43
N ASN A 140 2.90 -11.96 -1.25
CA ASN A 140 3.29 -11.34 0.03
C ASN A 140 4.62 -11.94 0.52
N ARG A 141 5.72 -11.40 0.02
CA ARG A 141 7.06 -11.99 0.13
C ARG A 141 7.65 -11.90 1.52
N SER A 142 7.57 -10.72 2.15
CA SER A 142 8.11 -10.48 3.49
C SER A 142 7.43 -9.31 4.18
N GLN A 143 7.53 -9.29 5.51
CA GLN A 143 6.87 -8.32 6.37
C GLN A 143 7.86 -7.88 7.45
N TYR A 144 7.90 -6.58 7.72
CA TYR A 144 8.77 -5.98 8.74
C TYR A 144 7.94 -5.10 9.66
N LYS A 145 7.92 -5.43 10.95
CA LYS A 145 7.23 -4.60 11.97
C LYS A 145 8.15 -3.44 12.33
N GLU A 146 7.68 -2.22 12.07
CA GLU A 146 8.42 -1.00 12.38
C GLU A 146 7.49 0.02 13.03
N GLY A 147 7.78 0.36 14.30
CA GLY A 147 6.97 1.27 15.08
C GLY A 147 5.52 0.77 15.22
N ASP A 148 4.55 1.59 14.81
CA ASP A 148 3.11 1.29 14.82
C ASP A 148 2.59 0.75 13.48
N HIS A 149 3.49 0.41 12.55
CA HIS A 149 3.18 -0.12 11.22
C HIS A 149 3.91 -1.43 10.92
N THR A 150 3.40 -2.16 9.93
CA THR A 150 4.10 -3.24 9.24
C THR A 150 4.37 -2.80 7.80
N ILE A 151 5.63 -2.92 7.37
CA ILE A 151 6.04 -2.78 5.98
C ILE A 151 5.85 -4.14 5.30
N PHE A 152 5.06 -4.16 4.24
CA PHE A 152 4.86 -5.32 3.39
C PHE A 152 5.71 -5.17 2.14
N VAL A 153 6.50 -6.19 1.82
CA VAL A 153 7.23 -6.28 0.56
C VAL A 153 6.55 -7.31 -0.31
N GLY A 154 6.05 -6.87 -1.46
CA GLY A 154 5.42 -7.71 -2.47
C GLY A 154 6.37 -8.04 -3.61
N GLU A 155 6.43 -9.32 -3.98
CA GLU A 155 7.03 -9.76 -5.24
C GLU A 155 5.95 -9.69 -6.31
N VAL A 156 6.16 -8.87 -7.33
CA VAL A 156 5.18 -8.65 -8.39
C VAL A 156 5.19 -9.85 -9.32
N GLU A 157 4.07 -10.55 -9.41
CA GLU A 157 3.89 -11.71 -10.30
C GLU A 157 3.20 -11.32 -11.60
N ARG A 158 2.38 -10.26 -11.56
CA ARG A 158 1.73 -9.67 -12.74
C ARG A 158 1.55 -8.17 -12.54
N CYS A 159 1.76 -7.40 -13.61
CA CYS A 159 1.43 -5.99 -13.61
C CYS A 159 0.81 -5.58 -14.95
N GLU A 160 -0.04 -4.57 -14.89
CA GLU A 160 -0.63 -3.91 -16.04
C GLU A 160 -0.68 -2.40 -15.79
N HIS A 161 -0.64 -1.61 -16.86
CA HIS A 161 -0.84 -0.17 -16.79
C HIS A 161 -1.69 0.31 -17.96
N ARG A 162 -2.35 1.43 -17.78
CA ARG A 162 -3.18 2.09 -18.78
C ARG A 162 -2.43 3.29 -19.35
N GLU A 163 -2.04 3.22 -20.61
CA GLU A 163 -1.39 4.33 -21.31
C GLU A 163 -2.26 5.59 -21.30
N GLY A 164 -1.65 6.74 -21.07
CA GLY A 164 -2.33 8.04 -21.04
C GLY A 164 -3.27 8.27 -19.84
N ALA A 165 -3.29 7.36 -18.87
CA ALA A 165 -4.06 7.59 -17.65
C ALA A 165 -3.37 8.61 -16.76
N SER A 166 -4.06 9.70 -16.42
CA SER A 166 -3.60 10.67 -15.42
C SER A 166 -3.71 10.08 -14.02
N PRO A 167 -2.65 10.04 -13.20
CA PRO A 167 -2.70 9.50 -11.86
C PRO A 167 -3.42 10.41 -10.87
N LEU A 168 -4.05 9.82 -9.85
CA LEU A 168 -4.51 10.54 -8.68
C LEU A 168 -3.34 10.80 -7.74
N LEU A 169 -3.10 12.06 -7.42
CA LEU A 169 -2.03 12.52 -6.52
C LEU A 169 -2.60 13.01 -5.19
N TYR A 170 -1.82 12.90 -4.13
CA TYR A 170 -2.14 13.41 -2.81
C TYR A 170 -0.98 14.24 -2.26
N HIS A 171 -1.27 15.50 -1.88
CA HIS A 171 -0.28 16.42 -1.34
C HIS A 171 -0.96 17.41 -0.39
N GLY A 172 -0.36 17.69 0.77
CA GLY A 172 -0.85 18.68 1.71
C GLY A 172 -2.31 18.48 2.17
N GLY A 173 -2.79 17.24 2.21
CA GLY A 173 -4.17 16.91 2.60
C GLY A 173 -5.21 17.05 1.49
N LYS A 174 -4.79 17.25 0.23
CA LYS A 174 -5.67 17.46 -0.92
C LYS A 174 -5.32 16.52 -2.06
N PHE A 175 -6.30 16.24 -2.92
CA PHE A 175 -6.12 15.47 -4.15
C PHE A 175 -5.80 16.39 -5.33
N TYR A 176 -4.97 15.89 -6.23
CA TYR A 176 -4.52 16.56 -7.45
C TYR A 176 -4.40 15.55 -8.60
N THR A 177 -4.10 16.06 -9.78
CA THR A 177 -3.58 15.26 -10.91
C THR A 177 -2.34 15.96 -11.48
N GLU A 178 -1.58 15.27 -12.36
CA GLU A 178 -0.38 15.85 -12.95
C GLU A 178 -0.71 16.93 -13.98
N HIS A 179 0.21 17.90 -14.07
CA HIS A 179 0.35 18.81 -15.21
C HIS A 179 1.82 18.90 -15.56
N PRO A 180 2.23 18.69 -16.84
CA PRO A 180 3.61 18.90 -17.28
C PRO A 180 4.08 20.32 -16.96
N LEU A 181 5.37 20.46 -16.60
CA LEU A 181 6.03 21.75 -16.39
C LEU A 181 6.43 22.38 -17.73
#